data_783ab6b2c352c6215ede2bd053b27214
#
_entry.id   783ab6b2c352c6215ede2bd053b27214
#
_cell.length_a   1.000
_cell.length_b   1.000
_cell.length_c   1.000
_cell.angle_alpha   90.00
_cell.angle_beta   90.00
_cell.angle_gamma   90.00
#
_symmetry.space_group_name_H-M   'P 1'
#
loop_
_entity.id
_entity.type
_entity.pdbx_description
1 polymer ?
#
loop_
_entity_poly.entity_id
_entity_poly.type
_entity_poly.pdbx_seq_one_letter_code
_entity_poly.pdbx_strand_id
1 'polypeptide(L)'
;MLVHETQRSRSELLARVAPPQRAALARETRVGAVYEWRCRRGHDRYPATVAEVLTGPSCAKCRANAVAPAALREAGLAFMKPGLKVGTSRVEQRLRLLLGERIRLHHRVNAVRIARMFYGKQEVWPDILVPQLRIAVEYDDPGRSGRAHRGLKEGSDVEKDDALREVGWEVIRIRAGGLDELGPHSVVCARLTVAAVDEVVALMRRIRGDAALDALAIERQQAV
;
A
#
# COMPACT_ATOMS: atom_id res chain seq x y z
N MET A 1 5.92 -14.14 -32.92
CA MET A 1 5.70 -13.78 -31.51
C MET A 1 6.44 -12.52 -31.07
N LEU A 2 7.62 -12.18 -31.59
CA LEU A 2 8.42 -10.99 -31.21
C LEU A 2 7.81 -9.63 -31.60
N VAL A 3 6.98 -9.57 -32.67
CA VAL A 3 6.44 -8.28 -33.17
C VAL A 3 5.31 -7.73 -32.27
N HIS A 4 4.54 -8.57 -31.59
CA HIS A 4 3.47 -8.13 -30.71
C HIS A 4 3.97 -7.57 -29.37
N GLU A 5 5.07 -8.09 -28.86
CA GLU A 5 5.69 -7.62 -27.61
C GLU A 5 6.30 -6.21 -27.76
N THR A 6 6.93 -5.94 -28.92
CA THR A 6 7.51 -4.63 -29.24
C THR A 6 6.46 -3.54 -29.45
N GLN A 7 5.30 -3.87 -30.02
CA GLN A 7 4.20 -2.90 -30.20
C GLN A 7 3.52 -2.52 -28.89
N ARG A 8 3.33 -3.47 -27.99
CA ARG A 8 2.73 -3.21 -26.67
C ARG A 8 3.64 -2.35 -25.80
N SER A 9 4.95 -2.62 -25.79
CA SER A 9 5.92 -1.81 -25.06
C SER A 9 6.06 -0.39 -25.63
N ARG A 10 5.94 -0.21 -26.95
CA ARG A 10 5.98 1.10 -27.60
C ARG A 10 4.77 1.96 -27.24
N SER A 11 3.56 1.40 -27.23
CA SER A 11 2.34 2.10 -26.83
C SER A 11 2.38 2.53 -25.34
N GLU A 12 2.87 1.66 -24.47
CA GLU A 12 3.06 1.99 -23.04
C GLU A 12 4.11 3.09 -22.84
N LEU A 13 5.19 3.08 -23.59
CA LEU A 13 6.21 4.12 -23.55
C LEU A 13 5.64 5.48 -24.01
N LEU A 14 4.89 5.51 -25.12
CA LEU A 14 4.25 6.72 -25.62
C LEU A 14 3.26 7.34 -24.62
N ALA A 15 2.55 6.51 -23.87
CA ALA A 15 1.62 6.99 -22.84
C ALA A 15 2.34 7.68 -21.66
N ARG A 16 3.61 7.36 -21.43
CA ARG A 16 4.42 7.89 -20.32
C ARG A 16 5.20 9.16 -20.66
N VAL A 17 5.41 9.44 -21.95
CA VAL A 17 6.13 10.64 -22.39
C VAL A 17 5.25 11.87 -22.24
N ALA A 18 5.85 13.00 -21.86
CA ALA A 18 5.13 14.28 -21.78
C ALA A 18 4.54 14.65 -23.14
N PRO A 19 3.32 15.24 -23.20
CA PRO A 19 2.61 15.47 -24.46
C PRO A 19 3.40 16.14 -25.57
N PRO A 20 4.25 17.18 -25.31
CA PRO A 20 5.01 17.84 -26.36
C PRO A 20 6.03 16.92 -27.07
N GLN A 21 6.48 15.88 -26.39
CA GLN A 21 7.54 14.99 -26.90
C GLN A 21 7.00 13.68 -27.50
N ARG A 22 5.69 13.42 -27.39
CA ARG A 22 5.07 12.20 -27.94
C ARG A 22 5.26 12.06 -29.43
N ALA A 23 5.17 13.15 -30.18
CA ALA A 23 5.34 13.13 -31.60
C ALA A 23 6.79 12.82 -32.05
N ALA A 24 7.77 13.30 -31.29
CA ALA A 24 9.19 13.00 -31.54
C ALA A 24 9.48 11.53 -31.25
N LEU A 25 9.00 10.98 -30.13
CA LEU A 25 9.17 9.57 -29.80
C LEU A 25 8.42 8.63 -30.76
N ALA A 26 7.27 9.05 -31.30
CA ALA A 26 6.52 8.26 -32.27
C ALA A 26 7.20 8.17 -33.64
N ARG A 27 7.95 9.19 -34.00
CA ARG A 27 8.62 9.28 -35.34
C ARG A 27 10.02 8.68 -35.31
N GLU A 28 10.78 8.84 -34.26
CA GLU A 28 12.18 8.45 -34.22
C GLU A 28 12.65 8.18 -32.76
N THR A 29 12.96 6.93 -32.46
CA THR A 29 13.71 6.59 -31.23
C THR A 29 15.20 6.65 -31.56
N ARG A 30 15.83 7.80 -31.36
CA ARG A 30 17.31 7.88 -31.40
C ARG A 30 17.85 7.19 -30.15
N VAL A 31 18.72 6.21 -30.34
CA VAL A 31 19.45 5.58 -29.22
C VAL A 31 20.21 6.69 -28.49
N GLY A 32 19.96 6.84 -27.19
CA GLY A 32 20.60 7.87 -26.37
C GLY A 32 19.87 9.22 -26.31
N ALA A 33 18.79 9.44 -27.07
CA ALA A 33 17.99 10.66 -26.91
C ALA A 33 17.29 10.68 -25.55
N VAL A 34 17.36 11.85 -24.88
CA VAL A 34 16.73 12.07 -23.57
C VAL A 34 15.34 12.68 -23.79
N TYR A 35 14.35 12.08 -23.14
CA TYR A 35 12.95 12.53 -23.16
C TYR A 35 12.47 12.85 -21.75
N GLU A 36 11.45 13.67 -21.64
CA GLU A 36 10.80 13.97 -20.36
C GLU A 36 9.66 12.97 -20.08
N TRP A 37 9.79 12.19 -19.03
CA TRP A 37 8.92 11.10 -18.68
C TRP A 37 8.03 11.44 -17.47
N ARG A 38 6.84 10.85 -17.44
CA ARG A 38 6.00 10.81 -16.24
C ARG A 38 6.30 9.57 -15.43
N CYS A 39 6.53 9.74 -14.15
CA CYS A 39 6.65 8.60 -13.25
C CYS A 39 5.31 7.86 -13.15
N ARG A 40 5.33 6.53 -13.22
CA ARG A 40 4.12 5.70 -13.04
C ARG A 40 3.49 5.84 -11.64
N ARG A 41 4.30 6.24 -10.65
CA ARG A 41 3.90 6.44 -9.26
C ARG A 41 3.50 7.89 -8.94
N GLY A 42 3.27 8.72 -9.95
CA GLY A 42 2.83 10.11 -9.76
C GLY A 42 3.91 11.08 -9.27
N HIS A 43 5.19 10.64 -9.16
CA HIS A 43 6.29 11.56 -8.85
C HIS A 43 6.51 12.56 -9.99
N ASP A 44 7.36 13.56 -9.74
CA ASP A 44 7.70 14.58 -10.70
C ASP A 44 8.18 14.00 -12.05
N ARG A 45 8.03 14.79 -13.09
CA ARG A 45 8.62 14.46 -14.40
C ARG A 45 10.13 14.39 -14.28
N TYR A 46 10.75 13.57 -15.10
CA TYR A 46 12.19 13.37 -15.06
C TYR A 46 12.75 13.13 -16.47
N PRO A 47 13.96 13.62 -16.77
CA PRO A 47 14.66 13.33 -18.02
C PRO A 47 15.28 11.92 -17.95
N ALA A 48 15.10 11.13 -19.03
CA ALA A 48 15.77 9.83 -19.19
C ALA A 48 15.76 9.39 -20.65
N THR A 49 16.66 8.48 -20.99
CA THR A 49 16.63 7.76 -22.25
C THR A 49 15.59 6.64 -22.25
N VAL A 50 15.20 6.14 -23.40
CA VAL A 50 14.30 4.98 -23.52
C VAL A 50 14.91 3.76 -22.83
N ALA A 51 16.22 3.52 -22.97
CA ALA A 51 16.92 2.40 -22.36
C ALA A 51 16.83 2.44 -20.82
N GLU A 52 17.07 3.61 -20.20
CA GLU A 52 16.96 3.78 -18.74
C GLU A 52 15.54 3.52 -18.25
N VAL A 53 14.52 3.91 -18.99
CA VAL A 53 13.11 3.67 -18.62
C VAL A 53 12.72 2.20 -18.74
N LEU A 54 13.29 1.48 -19.67
CA LEU A 54 13.05 0.04 -19.86
C LEU A 54 13.80 -0.82 -18.85
N THR A 55 15.01 -0.41 -18.44
CA THR A 55 15.87 -1.19 -17.54
C THR A 55 15.53 -1.02 -16.06
N GLY A 56 14.73 -0.01 -15.68
CA GLY A 56 14.34 0.17 -14.28
C GLY A 56 13.76 1.54 -13.95
N PRO A 57 13.58 1.85 -12.68
CA PRO A 57 13.04 3.13 -12.23
C PRO A 57 14.02 4.26 -12.48
N SER A 58 13.73 5.10 -13.47
CA SER A 58 14.61 6.22 -13.89
C SER A 58 14.33 7.52 -13.12
N CYS A 59 13.15 7.66 -12.50
CA CYS A 59 12.82 8.79 -11.62
C CYS A 59 13.71 8.76 -10.38
N ALA A 60 14.33 9.91 -10.04
CA ALA A 60 15.25 10.03 -8.90
C ALA A 60 14.64 9.52 -7.60
N LYS A 61 13.36 9.81 -7.36
CA LYS A 61 12.60 9.35 -6.19
C LYS A 61 12.40 7.83 -6.18
N CYS A 62 12.11 7.24 -7.34
CA CYS A 62 12.04 5.79 -7.47
C CYS A 62 13.41 5.11 -7.33
N ARG A 63 14.50 5.72 -7.85
CA ARG A 63 15.87 5.21 -7.66
C ARG A 63 16.29 5.27 -6.20
N ALA A 64 16.03 6.39 -5.52
CA ALA A 64 16.29 6.53 -4.08
C ALA A 64 15.48 5.52 -3.25
N ASN A 65 14.33 5.08 -3.76
CA ASN A 65 13.48 4.08 -3.13
C ASN A 65 13.85 2.63 -3.51
N ALA A 66 14.84 2.41 -4.40
CA ALA A 66 15.36 1.08 -4.69
C ALA A 66 16.16 0.56 -3.48
N VAL A 67 15.85 -0.67 -3.07
CA VAL A 67 16.44 -1.28 -1.87
C VAL A 67 17.57 -2.22 -2.24
N ALA A 68 18.64 -2.22 -1.43
CA ALA A 68 19.74 -3.15 -1.58
C ALA A 68 19.30 -4.63 -1.40
N PRO A 69 19.86 -5.61 -2.16
CA PRO A 69 19.45 -7.03 -2.10
C PRO A 69 19.45 -7.65 -0.71
N ALA A 70 20.32 -7.20 0.18
CA ALA A 70 20.40 -7.69 1.57
C ALA A 70 19.15 -7.40 2.38
N ALA A 71 18.47 -6.27 2.13
CA ALA A 71 17.26 -5.87 2.83
C ALA A 71 16.00 -6.64 2.35
N LEU A 72 16.05 -7.26 1.17
CA LEU A 72 14.96 -8.07 0.64
C LEU A 72 14.74 -9.36 1.46
N ARG A 73 15.74 -9.84 2.18
CA ARG A 73 15.65 -11.07 2.99
C ARG A 73 14.70 -10.95 4.18
N GLU A 74 14.49 -9.73 4.67
CA GLU A 74 13.58 -9.43 5.79
C GLU A 74 12.25 -8.80 5.31
N ALA A 75 12.07 -8.67 4.01
CA ALA A 75 10.86 -8.07 3.46
C ALA A 75 9.61 -8.89 3.83
N GLY A 76 8.58 -8.20 4.31
CA GLY A 76 7.35 -8.82 4.82
C GLY A 76 7.42 -9.22 6.30
N LEU A 77 8.56 -9.04 6.98
CA LEU A 77 8.65 -9.30 8.42
C LEU A 77 7.93 -8.19 9.21
N ALA A 78 6.99 -8.59 10.05
CA ALA A 78 6.41 -7.70 11.06
C ALA A 78 7.32 -7.67 12.30
N PHE A 79 7.58 -6.49 12.83
CA PHE A 79 8.46 -6.31 13.98
C PHE A 79 8.00 -5.17 14.90
N MET A 80 8.57 -5.11 16.11
CA MET A 80 8.38 -3.99 17.03
C MET A 80 9.43 -2.93 16.78
N LYS A 81 9.01 -1.75 16.34
CA LYS A 81 9.88 -0.57 16.26
C LYS A 81 9.83 0.17 17.60
N PRO A 82 10.95 0.28 18.31
CA PRO A 82 11.01 1.04 19.57
C PRO A 82 10.66 2.51 19.35
N GLY A 83 9.95 3.11 20.32
CA GLY A 83 9.59 4.53 20.29
C GLY A 83 8.46 4.93 19.35
N LEU A 84 7.98 4.02 18.51
CA LEU A 84 6.81 4.28 17.68
C LEU A 84 5.53 4.12 18.54
N LYS A 85 4.77 5.19 18.68
CA LYS A 85 3.47 5.14 19.36
C LYS A 85 2.43 4.50 18.42
N VAL A 86 1.72 3.49 18.91
CA VAL A 86 0.68 2.77 18.18
C VAL A 86 -0.66 3.08 18.84
N GLY A 87 -1.71 3.26 18.03
CA GLY A 87 -3.05 3.52 18.54
C GLY A 87 -3.15 4.88 19.24
N THR A 88 -2.66 5.93 18.59
CA THR A 88 -2.59 7.27 19.17
C THR A 88 -3.94 7.98 19.20
N SER A 89 -4.84 7.65 18.27
CA SER A 89 -6.19 8.21 18.26
C SER A 89 -7.17 7.36 19.09
N ARG A 90 -8.22 8.01 19.61
CA ARG A 90 -9.29 7.31 20.33
C ARG A 90 -10.00 6.29 19.44
N VAL A 91 -10.10 6.58 18.14
CA VAL A 91 -10.78 5.70 17.18
C VAL A 91 -9.94 4.45 16.92
N GLU A 92 -8.63 4.60 16.71
CA GLU A 92 -7.71 3.47 16.57
C GLU A 92 -7.71 2.57 17.82
N GLN A 93 -7.72 3.16 19.03
CA GLN A 93 -7.85 2.41 20.29
C GLN A 93 -9.15 1.62 20.32
N ARG A 94 -10.27 2.25 19.96
CA ARG A 94 -11.57 1.59 19.88
C ARG A 94 -11.59 0.47 18.83
N LEU A 95 -11.00 0.70 17.65
CA LEU A 95 -10.88 -0.32 16.61
C LEU A 95 -10.09 -1.53 17.12
N ARG A 96 -8.97 -1.31 17.81
CA ARG A 96 -8.18 -2.39 18.42
C ARG A 96 -8.98 -3.19 19.43
N LEU A 97 -9.75 -2.53 20.30
CA LEU A 97 -10.61 -3.19 21.27
C LEU A 97 -11.66 -4.06 20.56
N LEU A 98 -12.39 -3.48 19.61
CA LEU A 98 -13.46 -4.19 18.90
C LEU A 98 -12.93 -5.37 18.06
N LEU A 99 -11.78 -5.23 17.42
CA LEU A 99 -11.12 -6.36 16.73
C LEU A 99 -10.61 -7.39 17.74
N GLY A 100 -10.05 -6.93 18.86
CA GLY A 100 -9.57 -7.78 19.94
C GLY A 100 -10.65 -8.63 20.62
N GLU A 101 -11.93 -8.25 20.52
CA GLU A 101 -13.08 -9.05 20.97
C GLU A 101 -13.42 -10.21 20.00
N ARG A 102 -12.87 -10.21 18.78
CA ARG A 102 -13.17 -11.17 17.69
C ARG A 102 -12.01 -12.08 17.38
N ILE A 103 -10.81 -11.52 17.38
CA ILE A 103 -9.58 -12.24 17.04
C ILE A 103 -8.44 -11.90 18.00
N ARG A 104 -7.53 -12.84 18.19
CA ARG A 104 -6.31 -12.61 18.95
C ARG A 104 -5.37 -11.67 18.18
N LEU A 105 -5.23 -10.44 18.68
CA LEU A 105 -4.30 -9.46 18.13
C LEU A 105 -2.91 -9.64 18.75
N HIS A 106 -1.89 -9.49 17.91
CA HIS A 106 -0.50 -9.52 18.33
C HIS A 106 -0.02 -8.12 18.73
N HIS A 107 0.07 -7.83 20.03
CA HIS A 107 0.40 -6.48 20.54
C HIS A 107 1.88 -6.10 20.48
N ARG A 108 2.75 -7.01 20.01
CA ARG A 108 4.22 -6.81 19.99
C ARG A 108 4.79 -6.47 18.62
N VAL A 109 3.95 -5.98 17.69
CA VAL A 109 4.38 -5.54 16.38
C VAL A 109 3.67 -4.25 16.00
N ASN A 110 4.40 -3.35 15.33
CA ASN A 110 3.87 -2.06 14.91
C ASN A 110 4.47 -1.58 13.57
N ALA A 111 5.29 -2.40 12.94
CA ALA A 111 5.94 -2.08 11.67
C ALA A 111 6.08 -3.32 10.80
N VAL A 112 6.14 -3.13 9.48
CA VAL A 112 6.45 -4.17 8.49
C VAL A 112 7.64 -3.71 7.66
N ARG A 113 8.65 -4.60 7.49
CA ARG A 113 9.73 -4.40 6.52
C ARG A 113 9.18 -4.48 5.10
N ILE A 114 9.55 -3.52 4.26
CA ILE A 114 9.15 -3.47 2.86
C ILE A 114 10.36 -3.61 1.93
N ALA A 115 10.10 -4.08 0.71
CA ALA A 115 11.15 -4.35 -0.27
C ALA A 115 11.71 -3.08 -0.92
N ARG A 116 11.05 -1.94 -0.76
CA ARG A 116 11.44 -0.64 -1.34
C ARG A 116 11.42 0.45 -0.27
N MET A 117 12.09 1.57 -0.53
CA MET A 117 12.00 2.73 0.36
C MET A 117 10.63 3.41 0.24
N PHE A 118 10.02 3.71 1.36
CA PHE A 118 8.83 4.53 1.49
C PHE A 118 9.17 5.73 2.39
N TYR A 119 9.13 6.93 1.83
CA TYR A 119 9.58 8.18 2.50
C TYR A 119 10.94 8.04 3.20
N GLY A 120 11.92 7.44 2.51
CA GLY A 120 13.27 7.25 3.01
C GLY A 120 13.46 6.14 4.05
N LYS A 121 12.46 5.28 4.27
CA LYS A 121 12.48 4.17 5.21
C LYS A 121 12.12 2.86 4.54
N GLN A 122 12.72 1.77 4.99
CA GLN A 122 12.42 0.39 4.53
C GLN A 122 11.36 -0.28 5.40
N GLU A 123 10.41 0.50 5.87
CA GLU A 123 9.35 0.04 6.76
C GLU A 123 8.12 0.93 6.64
N VAL A 124 6.97 0.37 6.90
CA VAL A 124 5.69 1.08 7.03
C VAL A 124 5.05 0.74 8.36
N TRP A 125 4.16 1.62 8.82
CA TRP A 125 3.51 1.53 10.11
C TRP A 125 1.99 1.57 9.93
N PRO A 126 1.34 0.42 9.73
CA PRO A 126 -0.10 0.32 9.74
C PRO A 126 -0.69 0.52 11.13
N ASP A 127 -1.95 0.94 11.19
CA ASP A 127 -2.65 1.15 12.46
C ASP A 127 -2.78 -0.16 13.25
N ILE A 128 -3.14 -1.26 12.58
CA ILE A 128 -3.22 -2.59 13.18
C ILE A 128 -2.57 -3.62 12.26
N LEU A 129 -1.78 -4.51 12.86
CA LEU A 129 -1.16 -5.65 12.18
C LEU A 129 -1.71 -6.96 12.72
N VAL A 130 -2.05 -7.87 11.81
CA VAL A 130 -2.40 -9.26 12.09
C VAL A 130 -1.37 -10.15 11.37
N PRO A 131 -0.18 -10.37 11.98
CA PRO A 131 0.95 -11.00 11.31
C PRO A 131 0.67 -12.42 10.84
N GLN A 132 -0.12 -13.19 11.59
CA GLN A 132 -0.48 -14.57 11.26
C GLN A 132 -1.26 -14.66 9.94
N LEU A 133 -2.03 -13.60 9.62
CA LEU A 133 -2.77 -13.49 8.36
C LEU A 133 -2.02 -12.66 7.32
N ARG A 134 -0.90 -12.00 7.67
CA ARG A 134 -0.28 -10.95 6.84
C ARG A 134 -1.33 -9.95 6.35
N ILE A 135 -2.13 -9.45 7.27
CA ILE A 135 -3.13 -8.41 7.01
C ILE A 135 -2.79 -7.18 7.87
N ALA A 136 -2.79 -6.02 7.20
CA ALA A 136 -2.76 -4.71 7.82
C ALA A 136 -4.16 -4.10 7.77
N VAL A 137 -4.60 -3.43 8.84
CA VAL A 137 -5.85 -2.68 8.88
C VAL A 137 -5.51 -1.21 9.10
N GLU A 138 -6.07 -0.34 8.27
CA GLU A 138 -5.93 1.12 8.31
C GLU A 138 -7.30 1.74 8.60
N TYR A 139 -7.32 2.78 9.40
CA TYR A 139 -8.51 3.59 9.63
C TYR A 139 -8.31 4.99 9.07
N ASP A 140 -9.04 5.31 8.04
CA ASP A 140 -8.97 6.59 7.36
C ASP A 140 -10.22 7.42 7.65
N ASP A 141 -10.03 8.64 8.10
CA ASP A 141 -11.07 9.66 8.15
C ASP A 141 -10.56 11.00 7.58
N PRO A 142 -11.46 11.88 7.12
CA PRO A 142 -11.04 13.15 6.53
C PRO A 142 -10.39 14.12 7.52
N GLY A 143 -10.32 13.76 8.80
CA GLY A 143 -9.81 14.61 9.87
C GLY A 143 -10.63 15.89 10.07
N ARG A 144 -10.23 16.71 11.04
CA ARG A 144 -10.92 17.98 11.34
C ARG A 144 -10.92 18.99 10.18
N SER A 145 -9.89 18.92 9.32
CA SER A 145 -9.78 19.80 8.15
C SER A 145 -10.58 19.31 6.92
N GLY A 146 -11.14 18.10 6.95
CA GLY A 146 -11.79 17.46 5.82
C GLY A 146 -10.85 17.04 4.68
N ARG A 147 -9.53 17.16 4.86
CA ARG A 147 -8.51 16.98 3.81
C ARG A 147 -7.57 15.80 4.02
N ALA A 148 -7.67 15.10 5.15
CA ALA A 148 -6.90 13.88 5.37
C ALA A 148 -7.41 12.78 4.43
N HIS A 149 -6.50 11.90 3.98
CA HIS A 149 -6.80 10.77 3.09
C HIS A 149 -7.58 11.13 1.80
N ARG A 150 -7.35 12.35 1.26
CA ARG A 150 -7.94 12.85 0.01
C ARG A 150 -6.85 13.42 -0.91
N GLY A 151 -7.06 13.31 -2.22
CA GLY A 151 -6.19 13.88 -3.24
C GLY A 151 -4.73 13.38 -3.14
N LEU A 152 -3.76 14.29 -3.00
CA LEU A 152 -2.33 13.92 -2.94
C LEU A 152 -1.97 13.00 -1.75
N LYS A 153 -2.71 13.09 -0.63
CA LYS A 153 -2.49 12.21 0.52
C LYS A 153 -2.98 10.79 0.24
N GLU A 154 -4.03 10.64 -0.52
CA GLU A 154 -4.52 9.35 -0.98
C GLU A 154 -3.49 8.61 -1.85
N GLY A 155 -2.74 9.34 -2.69
CA GLY A 155 -1.61 8.77 -3.43
C GLY A 155 -0.53 8.16 -2.53
N SER A 156 -0.28 8.76 -1.36
CA SER A 156 0.63 8.20 -0.34
C SER A 156 0.07 6.92 0.30
N ASP A 157 -1.25 6.88 0.52
CA ASP A 157 -1.91 5.70 1.06
C ASP A 157 -1.83 4.53 0.07
N VAL A 158 -2.05 4.79 -1.23
CA VAL A 158 -1.87 3.79 -2.31
C VAL A 158 -0.42 3.29 -2.36
N GLU A 159 0.58 4.20 -2.31
CA GLU A 159 2.00 3.80 -2.29
C GLU A 159 2.34 2.89 -1.10
N LYS A 160 1.76 3.15 0.08
CA LYS A 160 1.93 2.34 1.28
C LYS A 160 1.32 0.94 1.10
N ASP A 161 0.11 0.87 0.55
CA ASP A 161 -0.59 -0.38 0.28
C ASP A 161 0.17 -1.24 -0.72
N ASP A 162 0.66 -0.64 -1.81
CA ASP A 162 1.45 -1.34 -2.82
C ASP A 162 2.76 -1.88 -2.23
N ALA A 163 3.42 -1.10 -1.35
CA ALA A 163 4.63 -1.54 -0.68
C ALA A 163 4.38 -2.74 0.26
N LEU A 164 3.21 -2.80 0.90
CA LEU A 164 2.79 -3.93 1.73
C LEU A 164 2.47 -5.16 0.87
N ARG A 165 1.70 -4.98 -0.23
CA ARG A 165 1.35 -6.08 -1.15
C ARG A 165 2.57 -6.69 -1.83
N GLU A 166 3.56 -5.88 -2.21
CA GLU A 166 4.83 -6.33 -2.79
C GLU A 166 5.57 -7.35 -1.87
N VAL A 167 5.30 -7.32 -0.57
CA VAL A 167 5.90 -8.24 0.41
C VAL A 167 4.90 -9.23 1.02
N GLY A 168 3.76 -9.46 0.32
CA GLY A 168 2.80 -10.50 0.64
C GLY A 168 1.79 -10.16 1.75
N TRP A 169 1.65 -8.87 2.08
CA TRP A 169 0.61 -8.39 2.98
C TRP A 169 -0.60 -7.90 2.19
N GLU A 170 -1.79 -8.09 2.75
CA GLU A 170 -3.01 -7.43 2.28
C GLU A 170 -3.38 -6.27 3.20
N VAL A 171 -4.02 -5.26 2.63
CA VAL A 171 -4.45 -4.08 3.38
C VAL A 171 -5.97 -3.99 3.33
N ILE A 172 -6.59 -3.91 4.49
CA ILE A 172 -8.02 -3.60 4.65
C ILE A 172 -8.13 -2.17 5.16
N ARG A 173 -8.85 -1.32 4.41
CA ARG A 173 -9.08 0.07 4.81
C ARG A 173 -10.50 0.28 5.29
N ILE A 174 -10.64 0.89 6.46
CA ILE A 174 -11.91 1.42 6.93
C ILE A 174 -11.95 2.89 6.51
N ARG A 175 -12.78 3.19 5.53
CA ARG A 175 -12.92 4.54 4.92
C ARG A 175 -14.12 5.24 5.53
N ALA A 176 -13.89 6.09 6.52
CA ALA A 176 -14.93 6.76 7.28
C ALA A 176 -15.19 8.20 6.80
N GLY A 177 -16.30 8.79 7.21
CA GLY A 177 -16.58 10.22 7.06
C GLY A 177 -16.75 10.69 5.60
N GLY A 178 -17.28 9.84 4.72
CA GLY A 178 -17.52 10.18 3.31
C GLY A 178 -16.26 10.12 2.45
N LEU A 179 -15.30 9.28 2.83
CA LEU A 179 -14.21 8.85 1.96
C LEU A 179 -14.70 7.72 1.05
N ASP A 180 -14.28 7.76 -0.22
CA ASP A 180 -14.55 6.70 -1.19
C ASP A 180 -13.68 5.46 -0.92
N GLU A 181 -14.03 4.33 -1.53
CA GLU A 181 -13.23 3.11 -1.49
C GLU A 181 -11.79 3.37 -1.97
N LEU A 182 -10.83 2.70 -1.35
CA LEU A 182 -9.43 2.73 -1.73
C LEU A 182 -8.82 1.32 -1.68
N GLY A 183 -8.41 0.86 -2.83
CA GLY A 183 -7.87 -0.50 -2.99
C GLY A 183 -8.95 -1.59 -3.01
N PRO A 184 -8.55 -2.86 -3.07
CA PRO A 184 -9.48 -3.99 -3.30
C PRO A 184 -10.28 -4.39 -2.05
N HIS A 185 -9.86 -3.94 -0.87
CA HIS A 185 -10.46 -4.34 0.41
C HIS A 185 -10.79 -3.10 1.24
N SER A 186 -11.92 -2.46 0.95
CA SER A 186 -12.41 -1.29 1.67
C SER A 186 -13.72 -1.57 2.38
N VAL A 187 -13.87 -1.01 3.58
CA VAL A 187 -15.12 -0.92 4.32
C VAL A 187 -15.50 0.56 4.42
N VAL A 188 -16.51 0.97 3.67
CA VAL A 188 -16.96 2.38 3.70
C VAL A 188 -18.03 2.55 4.75
N CYS A 189 -17.87 3.54 5.62
CA CYS A 189 -18.82 3.83 6.68
C CYS A 189 -18.86 5.31 7.06
N ALA A 190 -19.95 5.77 7.66
CA ALA A 190 -20.01 7.15 8.16
C ALA A 190 -19.07 7.37 9.36
N ARG A 191 -18.90 6.35 10.19
CA ARG A 191 -18.03 6.32 11.39
C ARG A 191 -17.75 4.88 11.79
N LEU A 192 -16.74 4.66 12.61
CA LEU A 192 -16.44 3.32 13.15
C LEU A 192 -17.64 2.78 13.95
N THR A 193 -18.13 1.62 13.55
CA THR A 193 -19.23 0.88 14.21
C THR A 193 -18.81 -0.57 14.44
N VAL A 194 -19.57 -1.28 15.27
CA VAL A 194 -19.41 -2.73 15.45
C VAL A 194 -19.59 -3.46 14.12
N ALA A 195 -20.62 -3.11 13.34
CA ALA A 195 -20.87 -3.69 12.02
C ALA A 195 -19.71 -3.49 11.03
N ALA A 196 -19.08 -2.31 11.02
CA ALA A 196 -17.90 -2.08 10.18
C ALA A 196 -16.71 -2.98 10.58
N VAL A 197 -16.54 -3.24 11.87
CA VAL A 197 -15.51 -4.19 12.35
C VAL A 197 -15.87 -5.64 12.00
N ASP A 198 -17.13 -6.01 12.06
CA ASP A 198 -17.60 -7.34 11.63
C ASP A 198 -17.33 -7.54 10.12
N GLU A 199 -17.51 -6.51 9.32
CA GLU A 199 -17.17 -6.53 7.89
C GLU A 199 -15.66 -6.67 7.66
N VAL A 200 -14.82 -6.00 8.43
CA VAL A 200 -13.35 -6.19 8.41
C VAL A 200 -12.99 -7.66 8.67
N VAL A 201 -13.60 -8.29 9.67
CA VAL A 201 -13.37 -9.70 10.01
C VAL A 201 -13.85 -10.62 8.87
N ALA A 202 -15.00 -10.30 8.25
CA ALA A 202 -15.50 -11.02 7.08
C ALA A 202 -14.55 -10.88 5.86
N LEU A 203 -13.95 -9.69 5.66
CA LEU A 203 -12.89 -9.47 4.65
C LEU A 203 -11.65 -10.32 4.94
N MET A 204 -11.16 -10.34 6.19
CA MET A 204 -10.04 -11.20 6.59
C MET A 204 -10.31 -12.67 6.24
N ARG A 205 -11.53 -13.13 6.48
CA ARG A 205 -11.98 -14.49 6.15
C ARG A 205 -11.97 -14.76 4.65
N ARG A 206 -12.48 -13.83 3.85
CA ARG A 206 -12.45 -13.92 2.38
C ARG A 206 -11.02 -13.94 1.82
N ILE A 207 -10.11 -13.18 2.41
CA ILE A 207 -8.72 -13.05 1.95
C ILE A 207 -7.89 -14.30 2.30
N ARG A 208 -8.06 -14.87 3.49
CA ARG A 208 -7.18 -15.92 4.02
C ARG A 208 -7.85 -17.27 4.29
N GLY A 209 -9.17 -17.32 4.15
CA GLY A 209 -9.98 -18.53 4.39
C GLY A 209 -10.38 -18.72 5.86
N ASP A 210 -11.37 -19.60 6.05
CA ASP A 210 -11.98 -19.86 7.35
C ASP A 210 -10.97 -20.41 8.36
N ALA A 211 -10.24 -21.44 8.00
CA ALA A 211 -9.30 -22.12 8.89
C ALA A 211 -8.23 -21.17 9.47
N ALA A 212 -7.72 -20.23 8.66
CA ALA A 212 -6.72 -19.28 9.09
C ALA A 212 -7.29 -18.27 10.09
N LEU A 213 -8.54 -17.85 9.91
CA LEU A 213 -9.20 -16.92 10.82
C LEU A 213 -9.66 -17.62 12.10
N ASP A 214 -10.20 -18.83 12.00
CA ASP A 214 -10.66 -19.60 13.16
C ASP A 214 -9.51 -19.94 14.11
N ALA A 215 -8.28 -20.13 13.61
CA ALA A 215 -7.07 -20.26 14.41
C ALA A 215 -6.78 -19.02 15.29
N LEU A 216 -7.33 -17.87 14.94
CA LEU A 216 -7.21 -16.63 15.69
C LEU A 216 -8.47 -16.28 16.50
N ALA A 217 -9.54 -17.05 16.37
CA ALA A 217 -10.78 -16.79 17.09
C ALA A 217 -10.54 -16.81 18.60
N ILE A 218 -11.21 -15.92 19.30
CA ILE A 218 -11.24 -15.93 20.76
C ILE A 218 -12.32 -16.92 21.17
N GLU A 219 -11.93 -17.97 21.88
CA GLU A 219 -12.88 -18.83 22.56
C GLU A 219 -13.67 -17.97 23.54
N ARG A 220 -14.94 -17.72 23.22
CA ARG A 220 -15.84 -17.14 24.21
C ARG A 220 -15.98 -18.16 25.32
N GLN A 221 -15.37 -17.93 26.45
CA GLN A 221 -15.73 -18.66 27.67
C GLN A 221 -17.26 -18.51 27.80
N GLN A 222 -17.96 -19.61 27.64
CA GLN A 222 -19.37 -19.66 27.97
C GLN A 222 -19.45 -19.30 29.43
N ALA A 223 -20.01 -18.13 29.72
CA ALA A 223 -20.37 -17.77 31.09
C ALA A 223 -21.41 -18.79 31.53
N VAL A 224 -21.01 -19.65 32.44
CA VAL A 224 -21.88 -20.60 33.18
C VAL A 224 -22.68 -19.80 34.20
#